data_aafde2bfe689370b717d45ba4ec35529
#
_entry.id   aafde2bfe689370b717d45ba4ec35529
#
_cell.length_a   1.000
_cell.length_b   1.000
_cell.length_c   1.000
_cell.angle_alpha   90.00
_cell.angle_beta   90.00
_cell.angle_gamma   90.00
#
_symmetry.space_group_name_H-M   'P 1'
#
loop_
_entity.id
_entity.type
_entity.pdbx_description
1 polymer ?
#
loop_
_entity_poly.entity_id
_entity_poly.type
_entity_poly.pdbx_seq_one_letter_code
_entity_poly.pdbx_strand_id
1 'polypeptide(L)'
;RKVNQDSACIHIQDSIVGNVGLAVVCDGMGGLSRGEFASQSMIEKIEKWYDGEFKELLVQGVEVNQLREQLDELLVEHNKYLIEYGNDMGASMGTTVSLLLMLPGRYFGIHVGDSRIYKIGKRTMEQITNDHSRVMQEVRMGIITPTEAERDTRKNQLLQCIGARGNIQTEFFSGNIDLAETFLLCSDGFVHKLS
;
A
#
# COMPACT_ATOMS: atom_id res chain seq x y z
N ARG A 1 -4.50 16.27 11.79
CA ARG A 1 -4.42 15.39 12.98
C ARG A 1 -3.37 15.94 13.97
N LYS A 2 -3.50 15.69 15.28
CA LYS A 2 -2.51 16.12 16.30
C LYS A 2 -1.29 15.19 16.36
N VAL A 3 -1.42 13.96 15.85
CA VAL A 3 -0.39 12.91 15.83
C VAL A 3 -0.32 12.33 14.43
N ASN A 4 0.89 12.15 13.91
CA ASN A 4 1.12 11.41 12.68
C ASN A 4 0.89 9.91 12.95
N GLN A 5 0.06 9.27 12.14
CA GLN A 5 -0.25 7.84 12.23
C GLN A 5 0.26 7.07 10.99
N ASP A 6 0.99 7.76 10.11
CA ASP A 6 1.60 7.14 8.95
C ASP A 6 2.90 6.45 9.36
N SER A 7 3.18 5.31 8.75
CA SER A 7 4.45 4.60 8.85
C SER A 7 4.98 4.30 7.45
N ALA A 8 6.30 4.30 7.30
CA ALA A 8 6.94 4.00 6.03
C ALA A 8 8.28 3.30 6.25
N CYS A 9 8.68 2.48 5.29
CA CYS A 9 10.03 1.94 5.23
C CYS A 9 10.57 1.95 3.80
N ILE A 10 11.90 2.01 3.69
CA ILE A 10 12.63 1.85 2.43
C ILE A 10 13.84 0.97 2.71
N HIS A 11 13.99 -0.10 1.93
CA HIS A 11 15.15 -0.97 1.93
C HIS A 11 15.75 -1.04 0.53
N ILE A 12 17.06 -0.94 0.44
CA ILE A 12 17.82 -1.16 -0.79
C ILE A 12 18.96 -2.09 -0.43
N GLN A 13 19.09 -3.18 -1.17
CA GLN A 13 20.15 -4.16 -0.93
C GLN A 13 20.69 -4.74 -2.24
N ASP A 14 21.96 -5.09 -2.21
CA ASP A 14 22.58 -5.92 -3.25
C ASP A 14 22.10 -7.37 -3.11
N SER A 15 21.77 -8.01 -4.21
CA SER A 15 21.35 -9.41 -4.26
C SER A 15 22.01 -10.14 -5.42
N ILE A 16 21.79 -11.45 -5.50
CA ILE A 16 22.30 -12.30 -6.62
C ILE A 16 21.74 -11.89 -7.97
N VAL A 17 20.60 -11.18 -8.00
CA VAL A 17 19.95 -10.69 -9.23
C VAL A 17 20.27 -9.22 -9.52
N GLY A 18 21.07 -8.56 -8.69
CA GLY A 18 21.39 -7.14 -8.73
C GLY A 18 20.71 -6.37 -7.58
N ASN A 19 20.64 -5.04 -7.70
CA ASN A 19 20.02 -4.21 -6.68
C ASN A 19 18.51 -4.45 -6.62
N VAL A 20 18.02 -4.68 -5.41
CA VAL A 20 16.59 -4.83 -5.10
C VAL A 20 16.17 -3.73 -4.14
N GLY A 21 14.98 -3.20 -4.33
CA GLY A 21 14.41 -2.18 -3.46
C GLY A 21 13.01 -2.55 -2.99
N LEU A 22 12.71 -2.23 -1.73
CA LEU A 22 11.38 -2.24 -1.14
C LEU A 22 11.06 -0.83 -0.68
N ALA A 23 9.88 -0.33 -1.01
CA ALA A 23 9.32 0.91 -0.46
C ALA A 23 7.88 0.66 -0.04
N VAL A 24 7.51 1.11 1.15
CA VAL A 24 6.16 0.93 1.70
C VAL A 24 5.70 2.21 2.38
N VAL A 25 4.42 2.54 2.19
CA VAL A 25 3.70 3.57 2.96
C VAL A 25 2.40 2.98 3.48
N CYS A 26 2.14 3.20 4.77
CA CYS A 26 0.94 2.80 5.49
C CYS A 26 0.35 4.02 6.21
N ASP A 27 -0.88 4.43 5.87
CA ASP A 27 -1.64 5.47 6.59
C ASP A 27 -2.52 4.80 7.64
N GLY A 28 -2.19 5.03 8.90
CA GLY A 28 -2.91 4.45 10.03
C GLY A 28 -4.19 5.21 10.36
N MET A 29 -5.27 4.48 10.63
CA MET A 29 -6.56 5.02 11.00
C MET A 29 -7.09 4.40 12.28
N GLY A 30 -7.64 5.26 13.13
CA GLY A 30 -8.17 4.87 14.44
C GLY A 30 -8.03 6.01 15.44
N GLY A 31 -8.77 5.95 16.55
CA GLY A 31 -8.65 6.94 17.61
C GLY A 31 -7.36 6.78 18.42
N LEU A 32 -6.75 7.89 18.87
CA LEU A 32 -5.52 7.93 19.68
C LEU A 32 -4.32 7.25 18.99
N SER A 33 -3.57 6.37 19.69
CA SER A 33 -2.39 5.64 19.18
C SER A 33 -2.69 4.39 18.34
N ARG A 34 -3.96 4.12 18.02
CA ARG A 34 -4.38 2.86 17.39
C ARG A 34 -4.02 2.79 15.91
N GLY A 35 -4.18 3.91 15.19
CA GLY A 35 -3.76 3.99 13.79
C GLY A 35 -2.24 3.87 13.66
N GLU A 36 -1.47 4.50 14.56
CA GLU A 36 -0.03 4.36 14.64
C GLU A 36 0.40 2.90 14.83
N PHE A 37 -0.24 2.19 15.77
CA PHE A 37 0.02 0.76 15.98
C PHE A 37 -0.30 -0.06 14.72
N ALA A 38 -1.45 0.20 14.06
CA ALA A 38 -1.85 -0.56 12.88
C ALA A 38 -0.86 -0.37 11.72
N SER A 39 -0.45 0.88 11.43
CA SER A 39 0.51 1.15 10.37
C SER A 39 1.91 0.62 10.68
N GLN A 40 2.39 0.77 11.92
CA GLN A 40 3.70 0.28 12.33
C GLN A 40 3.77 -1.24 12.32
N SER A 41 2.78 -1.94 12.89
CA SER A 41 2.75 -3.41 12.90
C SER A 41 2.68 -4.01 11.49
N MET A 42 2.04 -3.30 10.52
CA MET A 42 2.04 -3.71 9.13
C MET A 42 3.43 -3.58 8.50
N ILE A 43 4.14 -2.48 8.75
CA ILE A 43 5.54 -2.31 8.31
C ILE A 43 6.41 -3.43 8.87
N GLU A 44 6.36 -3.71 10.17
CA GLU A 44 7.14 -4.77 10.83
C GLU A 44 6.86 -6.16 10.21
N LYS A 45 5.59 -6.47 9.88
CA LYS A 45 5.21 -7.71 9.20
C LYS A 45 5.80 -7.80 7.80
N ILE A 46 5.78 -6.69 7.02
CA ILE A 46 6.36 -6.62 5.67
C ILE A 46 7.89 -6.77 5.72
N GLU A 47 8.56 -6.08 6.64
CA GLU A 47 10.01 -6.17 6.81
C GLU A 47 10.45 -7.59 7.14
N LYS A 48 9.72 -8.26 8.04
CA LYS A 48 9.99 -9.67 8.36
C LYS A 48 9.85 -10.58 7.14
N TRP A 49 8.81 -10.42 6.34
CA TRP A 49 8.64 -11.15 5.09
C TRP A 49 9.77 -10.84 4.10
N TYR A 50 10.15 -9.57 3.96
CA TYR A 50 11.24 -9.15 3.06
C TYR A 50 12.58 -9.76 3.46
N ASP A 51 12.85 -9.84 4.77
CA ASP A 51 14.09 -10.42 5.29
C ASP A 51 14.12 -11.95 5.29
N GLY A 52 12.98 -12.60 5.23
CA GLY A 52 12.80 -14.07 5.21
C GLY A 52 12.39 -14.57 3.83
N GLU A 53 11.10 -14.77 3.64
CA GLU A 53 10.49 -15.47 2.51
C GLU A 53 10.84 -14.85 1.15
N PHE A 54 10.92 -13.51 1.08
CA PHE A 54 11.28 -12.84 -0.17
C PHE A 54 12.76 -13.11 -0.56
N LYS A 55 13.68 -13.18 0.41
CA LYS A 55 15.09 -13.56 0.11
C LYS A 55 15.18 -14.97 -0.44
N GLU A 56 14.36 -15.87 0.04
CA GLU A 56 14.29 -17.24 -0.50
C GLU A 56 13.77 -17.23 -1.95
N LEU A 57 12.73 -16.41 -2.26
CA LEU A 57 12.25 -16.22 -3.64
C LEU A 57 13.33 -15.65 -4.57
N LEU A 58 14.17 -14.73 -4.10
CA LEU A 58 15.27 -14.19 -4.90
C LEU A 58 16.27 -15.27 -5.30
N VAL A 59 16.55 -16.21 -4.40
CA VAL A 59 17.47 -17.33 -4.68
C VAL A 59 16.89 -18.35 -5.65
N GLN A 60 15.59 -18.60 -5.56
CA GLN A 60 14.87 -19.59 -6.39
C GLN A 60 14.47 -19.03 -7.77
N GLY A 61 14.49 -17.70 -7.92
CA GLY A 61 13.90 -16.99 -9.05
C GLY A 61 12.48 -16.52 -8.76
N VAL A 62 12.22 -15.22 -8.93
CA VAL A 62 10.93 -14.61 -8.58
C VAL A 62 9.87 -14.94 -9.63
N GLU A 63 9.01 -15.89 -9.30
CA GLU A 63 7.81 -16.19 -10.06
C GLU A 63 6.67 -15.26 -9.64
N VAL A 64 6.01 -14.61 -10.64
CA VAL A 64 5.03 -13.54 -10.39
C VAL A 64 3.82 -14.03 -9.58
N ASN A 65 3.30 -15.22 -9.90
CA ASN A 65 2.15 -15.77 -9.20
C ASN A 65 2.50 -16.12 -7.75
N GLN A 66 3.66 -16.70 -7.51
CA GLN A 66 4.12 -17.02 -6.15
C GLN A 66 4.35 -15.76 -5.31
N LEU A 67 4.94 -14.72 -5.90
CA LEU A 67 5.10 -13.42 -5.23
C LEU A 67 3.74 -12.80 -4.87
N ARG A 68 2.79 -12.84 -5.82
CA ARG A 68 1.43 -12.36 -5.59
C ARG A 68 0.74 -13.11 -4.45
N GLU A 69 0.77 -14.43 -4.47
CA GLU A 69 0.17 -15.28 -3.44
C GLU A 69 0.76 -14.97 -2.06
N GLN A 70 2.08 -14.86 -1.93
CA GLN A 70 2.71 -14.50 -0.67
C GLN A 70 2.29 -13.11 -0.16
N LEU A 71 2.23 -12.11 -1.04
CA LEU A 71 1.81 -10.76 -0.67
C LEU A 71 0.32 -10.72 -0.29
N ASP A 72 -0.55 -11.44 -1.01
CA ASP A 72 -1.96 -11.56 -0.68
C ASP A 72 -2.16 -12.22 0.69
N GLU A 73 -1.48 -13.35 0.96
CA GLU A 73 -1.52 -14.05 2.24
C GLU A 73 -1.02 -13.18 3.39
N LEU A 74 0.09 -12.47 3.19
CA LEU A 74 0.68 -11.54 4.16
C LEU A 74 -0.37 -10.50 4.61
N LEU A 75 -1.06 -9.86 3.66
CA LEU A 75 -2.06 -8.84 3.96
C LEU A 75 -3.33 -9.42 4.59
N VAL A 76 -3.79 -10.59 4.13
CA VAL A 76 -4.96 -11.28 4.68
C VAL A 76 -4.71 -11.74 6.13
N GLU A 77 -3.54 -12.29 6.42
CA GLU A 77 -3.15 -12.68 7.77
C GLU A 77 -3.10 -11.47 8.71
N HIS A 78 -2.44 -10.40 8.27
CA HIS A 78 -2.33 -9.19 9.09
C HIS A 78 -3.68 -8.48 9.29
N ASN A 79 -4.56 -8.53 8.30
CA ASN A 79 -5.95 -8.07 8.44
C ASN A 79 -6.67 -8.81 9.58
N LYS A 80 -6.58 -10.14 9.62
CA LYS A 80 -7.15 -10.95 10.70
C LYS A 80 -6.56 -10.58 12.06
N TYR A 81 -5.23 -10.48 12.12
CA TYR A 81 -4.53 -10.08 13.35
C TYR A 81 -5.02 -8.74 13.90
N LEU A 82 -5.13 -7.70 13.06
CA LEU A 82 -5.60 -6.39 13.51
C LEU A 82 -7.07 -6.39 13.94
N ILE A 83 -7.93 -7.20 13.30
CA ILE A 83 -9.33 -7.37 13.70
C ILE A 83 -9.41 -8.02 15.07
N GLU A 84 -8.68 -9.11 15.31
CA GLU A 84 -8.66 -9.84 16.58
C GLU A 84 -8.13 -8.94 17.70
N TYR A 85 -6.98 -8.30 17.49
CA TYR A 85 -6.39 -7.37 18.42
C TYR A 85 -7.33 -6.18 18.75
N GLY A 86 -8.00 -5.63 17.74
CA GLY A 86 -8.99 -4.58 17.92
C GLY A 86 -10.19 -5.03 18.75
N ASN A 87 -10.68 -6.25 18.54
CA ASN A 87 -11.77 -6.82 19.32
C ASN A 87 -11.40 -6.98 20.81
N ASP A 88 -10.20 -7.50 21.10
CA ASP A 88 -9.68 -7.66 22.45
C ASP A 88 -9.53 -6.31 23.19
N MET A 89 -9.17 -5.28 22.45
CA MET A 89 -9.03 -3.92 22.98
C MET A 89 -10.34 -3.12 23.01
N GLY A 90 -11.47 -3.70 22.55
CA GLY A 90 -12.74 -3.00 22.41
C GLY A 90 -12.68 -1.82 21.45
N ALA A 91 -11.86 -1.90 20.39
CA ALA A 91 -11.55 -0.79 19.52
C ALA A 91 -11.39 -1.20 18.06
N SER A 92 -11.75 -0.31 17.15
CA SER A 92 -11.45 -0.47 15.73
C SER A 92 -10.17 0.27 15.36
N MET A 93 -9.33 -0.37 14.58
CA MET A 93 -8.11 0.20 14.01
C MET A 93 -7.88 -0.36 12.61
N GLY A 94 -7.12 0.33 11.80
CA GLY A 94 -6.76 -0.14 10.48
C GLY A 94 -5.65 0.69 9.88
N THR A 95 -5.19 0.27 8.72
CA THR A 95 -4.17 0.98 7.94
C THR A 95 -4.33 0.74 6.45
N THR A 96 -3.93 1.70 5.63
CA THR A 96 -3.67 1.45 4.21
C THR A 96 -2.35 0.71 4.04
N VAL A 97 -2.13 0.13 2.87
CA VAL A 97 -0.83 -0.40 2.44
C VAL A 97 -0.60 -0.05 0.98
N SER A 98 0.52 0.60 0.69
CA SER A 98 1.04 0.77 -0.66
C SER A 98 2.48 0.27 -0.66
N LEU A 99 2.70 -0.93 -1.17
CA LEU A 99 3.99 -1.59 -1.25
C LEU A 99 4.49 -1.62 -2.68
N LEU A 100 5.74 -1.22 -2.89
CA LEU A 100 6.46 -1.31 -4.15
C LEU A 100 7.75 -2.10 -3.96
N LEU A 101 7.91 -3.16 -4.72
CA LEU A 101 9.10 -3.98 -4.80
C LEU A 101 9.76 -3.76 -6.16
N MET A 102 11.04 -3.39 -6.17
CA MET A 102 11.81 -3.10 -7.36
C MET A 102 12.92 -4.13 -7.54
N LEU A 103 12.95 -4.76 -8.71
CA LEU A 103 14.00 -5.66 -9.17
C LEU A 103 14.64 -5.08 -10.44
N PRO A 104 15.82 -5.55 -10.87
CA PRO A 104 16.41 -5.06 -12.12
C PRO A 104 15.45 -5.13 -13.31
N GLY A 105 15.09 -3.95 -13.85
CA GLY A 105 14.20 -3.80 -15.01
C GLY A 105 12.70 -4.00 -14.74
N ARG A 106 12.27 -4.37 -13.55
CA ARG A 106 10.86 -4.68 -13.24
C ARG A 106 10.46 -4.17 -11.85
N TYR A 107 9.17 -3.84 -11.70
CA TYR A 107 8.56 -3.60 -10.39
C TYR A 107 7.31 -4.45 -10.20
N PHE A 108 7.01 -4.69 -8.94
CA PHE A 108 5.79 -5.35 -8.47
C PHE A 108 5.24 -4.55 -7.31
N GLY A 109 3.95 -4.61 -7.10
CA GLY A 109 3.37 -3.98 -5.92
C GLY A 109 2.04 -4.57 -5.54
N ILE A 110 1.65 -4.28 -4.31
CA ILE A 110 0.33 -4.59 -3.77
C ILE A 110 -0.20 -3.38 -3.02
N HIS A 111 -1.50 -3.16 -3.14
CA HIS A 111 -2.14 -1.97 -2.60
C HIS A 111 -3.50 -2.29 -1.97
N VAL A 112 -3.78 -1.62 -0.84
CA VAL A 112 -5.09 -1.56 -0.16
C VAL A 112 -5.25 -0.17 0.46
N GLY A 113 -6.27 0.58 0.06
CA GLY A 113 -6.58 1.89 0.63
C GLY A 113 -6.60 3.03 -0.38
N ASP A 114 -6.22 4.23 0.03
CA ASP A 114 -6.15 5.45 -0.76
C ASP A 114 -4.79 6.18 -0.69
N SER A 115 -3.79 5.56 -0.08
CA SER A 115 -2.40 5.95 -0.28
C SER A 115 -2.01 5.66 -1.73
N ARG A 116 -1.10 6.42 -2.31
CA ARG A 116 -0.86 6.34 -3.75
C ARG A 116 0.59 6.05 -4.10
N ILE A 117 0.77 5.35 -5.21
CA ILE A 117 2.06 5.18 -5.89
C ILE A 117 1.97 5.84 -7.26
N TYR A 118 2.90 6.75 -7.52
CA TYR A 118 3.08 7.38 -8.81
C TYR A 118 4.37 6.91 -9.46
N LYS A 119 4.32 6.67 -10.77
CA LYS A 119 5.47 6.46 -11.63
C LYS A 119 5.75 7.74 -12.39
N ILE A 120 6.95 8.29 -12.25
CA ILE A 120 7.34 9.59 -12.77
C ILE A 120 8.45 9.40 -13.79
N GLY A 121 8.17 9.69 -15.05
CA GLY A 121 9.11 9.78 -16.14
C GLY A 121 9.53 11.21 -16.40
N LYS A 122 10.34 11.44 -17.43
CA LYS A 122 10.84 12.79 -17.81
C LYS A 122 9.74 13.83 -18.05
N ARG A 123 8.59 13.42 -18.56
CA ARG A 123 7.46 14.31 -18.92
C ARG A 123 6.11 13.71 -18.56
N THR A 124 6.09 12.62 -17.82
CA THR A 124 4.88 11.87 -17.46
C THR A 124 4.85 11.64 -15.98
N MET A 125 3.66 11.70 -15.40
CA MET A 125 3.36 11.26 -14.05
C MET A 125 2.09 10.44 -14.14
N GLU A 126 2.19 9.18 -13.75
CA GLU A 126 1.10 8.21 -13.80
C GLU A 126 0.85 7.68 -12.39
N GLN A 127 -0.39 7.71 -11.94
CA GLN A 127 -0.79 7.02 -10.73
C GLN A 127 -0.97 5.54 -11.06
N ILE A 128 -0.21 4.67 -10.39
CA ILE A 128 -0.24 3.22 -10.61
C ILE A 128 -1.38 2.57 -9.82
N THR A 129 -1.59 3.02 -8.59
CA THR A 129 -2.61 2.48 -7.68
C THR A 129 -3.99 3.08 -7.94
N ASN A 130 -5.04 2.30 -7.66
CA ASN A 130 -6.42 2.80 -7.68
C ASN A 130 -6.90 3.03 -6.24
N ASP A 131 -7.34 4.24 -5.90
CA ASP A 131 -7.87 4.50 -4.58
C ASP A 131 -9.08 3.62 -4.28
N HIS A 132 -9.05 2.92 -3.17
CA HIS A 132 -10.19 2.14 -2.67
C HIS A 132 -11.13 3.03 -1.83
N SER A 133 -11.50 4.17 -2.39
CA SER A 133 -12.46 5.10 -1.79
C SER A 133 -13.81 5.06 -2.51
N ARG A 134 -14.85 5.47 -1.80
CA ARG A 134 -16.23 5.49 -2.33
C ARG A 134 -16.33 6.37 -3.57
N VAL A 135 -15.79 7.56 -3.52
CA VAL A 135 -15.87 8.52 -4.63
C VAL A 135 -15.13 8.01 -5.87
N MET A 136 -13.96 7.37 -5.70
CA MET A 136 -13.23 6.82 -6.82
C MET A 136 -13.90 5.57 -7.40
N GLN A 137 -14.64 4.80 -6.61
CA GLN A 137 -15.50 3.75 -7.14
C GLN A 137 -16.64 4.35 -7.99
N GLU A 138 -17.28 5.41 -7.54
CA GLU A 138 -18.33 6.11 -8.27
C GLU A 138 -17.80 6.72 -9.59
N VAL A 139 -16.56 7.25 -9.59
CA VAL A 139 -15.87 7.71 -10.82
C VAL A 139 -15.67 6.56 -11.81
N ARG A 140 -15.16 5.41 -11.35
CA ARG A 140 -14.98 4.23 -12.23
C ARG A 140 -16.28 3.68 -12.80
N MET A 141 -17.37 3.83 -12.07
CA MET A 141 -18.71 3.47 -12.55
C MET A 141 -19.35 4.54 -13.47
N GLY A 142 -18.69 5.69 -13.66
CA GLY A 142 -19.22 6.80 -14.46
C GLY A 142 -20.40 7.54 -13.80
N ILE A 143 -20.58 7.39 -12.48
CA ILE A 143 -21.66 8.04 -11.72
C ILE A 143 -21.31 9.51 -11.46
N ILE A 144 -20.05 9.80 -11.14
CA ILE A 144 -19.53 11.15 -10.95
C ILE A 144 -18.24 11.33 -11.78
N THR A 145 -17.91 12.56 -12.09
CA THR A 145 -16.65 12.94 -12.75
C THR A 145 -15.49 13.00 -11.73
N PRO A 146 -14.22 12.88 -12.16
CA PRO A 146 -13.06 13.09 -11.28
C PRO A 146 -13.10 14.45 -10.57
N THR A 147 -13.50 15.51 -11.25
CA THR A 147 -13.62 16.86 -10.67
C THR A 147 -14.69 16.95 -9.57
N GLU A 148 -15.79 16.22 -9.72
CA GLU A 148 -16.82 16.14 -8.67
C GLU A 148 -16.30 15.34 -7.47
N ALA A 149 -15.58 14.25 -7.70
CA ALA A 149 -14.97 13.43 -6.65
C ALA A 149 -14.01 14.24 -5.75
N GLU A 150 -13.19 15.12 -6.32
CA GLU A 150 -12.26 15.98 -5.58
C GLU A 150 -12.99 16.93 -4.58
N ARG A 151 -14.19 17.35 -4.92
CA ARG A 151 -15.02 18.27 -4.12
C ARG A 151 -16.02 17.57 -3.22
N ASP A 152 -16.16 16.25 -3.35
CA ASP A 152 -17.13 15.46 -2.59
C ASP A 152 -16.70 15.37 -1.12
N THR A 153 -17.63 15.61 -0.21
CA THR A 153 -17.41 15.50 1.24
C THR A 153 -17.11 14.08 1.69
N ARG A 154 -17.45 13.08 0.86
CA ARG A 154 -17.22 11.64 1.11
C ARG A 154 -15.85 11.13 0.59
N LYS A 155 -15.01 12.01 0.06
CA LYS A 155 -13.73 11.62 -0.58
C LYS A 155 -12.81 10.80 0.33
N ASN A 156 -12.91 10.97 1.66
CA ASN A 156 -12.12 10.21 2.65
C ASN A 156 -12.84 8.93 3.15
N GLN A 157 -13.95 8.52 2.51
CA GLN A 157 -14.62 7.26 2.86
C GLN A 157 -13.94 6.09 2.17
N LEU A 158 -13.08 5.39 2.92
CA LEU A 158 -12.44 4.16 2.45
C LEU A 158 -13.45 3.01 2.35
N LEU A 159 -13.27 2.21 1.31
CA LEU A 159 -13.99 0.95 1.10
C LEU A 159 -13.16 -0.26 1.54
N GLN A 160 -11.83 -0.11 1.52
CA GLN A 160 -10.88 -1.17 1.86
C GLN A 160 -9.74 -0.60 2.72
N CYS A 161 -9.43 -1.28 3.81
CA CYS A 161 -8.22 -1.08 4.62
C CYS A 161 -7.87 -2.38 5.35
N ILE A 162 -6.63 -2.54 5.74
CA ILE A 162 -6.18 -3.63 6.60
C ILE A 162 -6.71 -3.36 8.02
N GLY A 163 -7.27 -4.36 8.69
CA GLY A 163 -7.96 -4.21 9.98
C GLY A 163 -9.46 -3.92 9.84
N ALA A 164 -10.00 -3.86 8.60
CA ALA A 164 -11.43 -3.76 8.36
C ALA A 164 -12.16 -5.07 8.65
N ARG A 165 -13.44 -4.96 8.96
CA ARG A 165 -14.29 -6.15 9.09
C ARG A 165 -14.60 -6.72 7.70
N GLY A 166 -14.42 -8.04 7.52
CA GLY A 166 -14.68 -8.74 6.28
C GLY A 166 -13.42 -9.10 5.49
N ASN A 167 -13.59 -9.55 4.26
CA ASN A 167 -12.49 -9.87 3.37
C ASN A 167 -11.96 -8.59 2.73
N ILE A 168 -10.64 -8.44 2.72
CA ILE A 168 -9.97 -7.38 1.96
C ILE A 168 -9.83 -7.81 0.50
N GLN A 169 -9.88 -6.83 -0.39
CA GLN A 169 -9.55 -6.99 -1.81
C GLN A 169 -8.26 -6.23 -2.06
N THR A 170 -7.23 -6.96 -2.40
CA THR A 170 -5.92 -6.41 -2.72
C THR A 170 -5.83 -6.06 -4.20
N GLU A 171 -5.08 -5.02 -4.54
CA GLU A 171 -4.72 -4.70 -5.91
C GLU A 171 -3.25 -5.05 -6.13
N PHE A 172 -2.99 -6.13 -6.89
CA PHE A 172 -1.63 -6.49 -7.30
C PHE A 172 -1.35 -5.91 -8.70
N PHE A 173 -0.17 -5.32 -8.87
CA PHE A 173 0.28 -4.73 -10.14
C PHE A 173 1.76 -5.00 -10.38
N SER A 174 2.17 -4.93 -11.64
CA SER A 174 3.56 -5.09 -12.05
C SER A 174 3.85 -4.34 -13.34
N GLY A 175 5.11 -4.06 -13.59
CA GLY A 175 5.54 -3.40 -14.82
C GLY A 175 7.05 -3.37 -14.99
N ASN A 176 7.50 -2.67 -16.04
CA ASN A 176 8.91 -2.48 -16.31
C ASN A 176 9.39 -1.14 -15.77
N ILE A 177 10.67 -1.08 -15.40
CA ILE A 177 11.36 0.13 -14.94
C ILE A 177 12.38 0.55 -15.98
N ASP A 178 12.30 1.81 -16.41
CA ASP A 178 13.37 2.46 -17.17
C ASP A 178 14.29 3.24 -16.22
N LEU A 179 15.58 3.33 -16.54
CA LEU A 179 16.60 4.02 -15.73
C LEU A 179 16.31 5.50 -15.43
N ALA A 180 15.41 6.11 -16.19
CA ALA A 180 15.02 7.51 -16.03
C ALA A 180 13.73 7.70 -15.21
N GLU A 181 13.16 6.62 -14.67
CA GLU A 181 11.91 6.66 -13.92
C GLU A 181 12.16 6.72 -12.42
N THR A 182 11.27 7.41 -11.73
CA THR A 182 11.24 7.54 -10.27
C THR A 182 9.86 7.17 -9.77
N PHE A 183 9.78 6.56 -8.60
CA PHE A 183 8.52 6.27 -7.94
C PHE A 183 8.33 7.17 -6.73
N LEU A 184 7.11 7.67 -6.56
CA LEU A 184 6.68 8.43 -5.39
C LEU A 184 5.56 7.65 -4.70
N LEU A 185 5.78 7.29 -3.45
CA LEU A 185 4.75 6.71 -2.58
C LEU A 185 4.32 7.80 -1.59
N CYS A 186 3.03 7.97 -1.39
CA CYS A 186 2.52 8.99 -0.47
C CYS A 186 1.17 8.59 0.14
N SER A 187 0.89 9.08 1.35
CA SER A 187 -0.43 9.03 1.97
C SER A 187 -1.35 10.13 1.43
N ASP A 188 -2.63 10.08 1.77
CA ASP A 188 -3.66 11.04 1.37
C ASP A 188 -3.32 12.48 1.79
N GLY A 189 -2.66 12.64 2.94
CA GLY A 189 -2.25 13.93 3.46
C GLY A 189 -1.31 14.71 2.55
N PHE A 190 -0.45 14.02 1.78
CA PHE A 190 0.40 14.64 0.76
C PHE A 190 -0.43 15.07 -0.46
N VAL A 191 -1.30 14.20 -0.95
CA VAL A 191 -2.14 14.44 -2.13
C VAL A 191 -3.03 15.66 -1.92
N HIS A 192 -3.69 15.77 -0.76
CA HIS A 192 -4.57 16.88 -0.43
C HIS A 192 -3.87 18.26 -0.30
N LYS A 193 -2.55 18.29 -0.24
CA LYS A 193 -1.77 19.53 -0.19
C LYS A 193 -1.37 20.05 -1.57
N LEU A 194 -1.41 19.18 -2.58
CA LEU A 194 -1.00 19.51 -3.95
C LEU A 194 -2.18 19.76 -4.90
N SER A 195 -3.41 19.47 -4.47
CA SER A 195 -4.67 19.67 -5.21
C SER A 195 -5.29 21.04 -4.96
#